data_fef42329a4c1afcc4292806ea22803f6
#
_entry.id   fef42329a4c1afcc4292806ea22803f6
#
_cell.length_a   1.000
_cell.length_b   1.000
_cell.length_c   1.000
_cell.angle_alpha   90.00
_cell.angle_beta   90.00
_cell.angle_gamma   90.00
#
_symmetry.space_group_name_H-M   'P 1'
#
loop_
_entity.id
_entity.type
_entity.pdbx_description
1 polymer ?
#
loop_
_entity_poly.entity_id
_entity_poly.type
_entity_poly.pdbx_seq_one_letter_code
_entity_poly.pdbx_strand_id
1 'polypeptide(L)'
;KHNFVHNTIAAYYGYPYTNLNIHNNILADDVAAVYINNLSKNNAKTNTSFSNCIITGGRKNNLVVATPLSDYYEGRFEGNYLRTDSLDEVYAKNNVYASDSDSCVFRNIYYLYKEYHYYDFRLDSLSPARGIGDSIVALSYPQDRAGNRRKQYPDAGCYEYIEE
;
A
#
# COMPACT_ATOMS: atom_id res chain seq x y z
N LYS A 1 6.29 10.45 -14.89
CA LYS A 1 5.02 10.37 -14.16
C LYS A 1 4.64 8.91 -13.95
N HIS A 2 4.35 8.54 -12.71
CA HIS A 2 3.95 7.19 -12.33
C HIS A 2 2.60 7.26 -11.62
N ASN A 3 1.60 6.51 -12.09
CA ASN A 3 0.27 6.45 -11.50
C ASN A 3 -0.02 5.02 -11.03
N PHE A 4 -0.42 4.88 -9.78
CA PHE A 4 -0.89 3.64 -9.19
C PHE A 4 -2.35 3.83 -8.76
N VAL A 5 -3.23 3.00 -9.27
CA VAL A 5 -4.66 3.10 -8.98
C VAL A 5 -5.20 1.73 -8.59
N HIS A 6 -5.91 1.67 -7.47
CA HIS A 6 -6.49 0.43 -6.94
C HIS A 6 -5.47 -0.73 -6.80
N ASN A 7 -4.23 -0.41 -6.41
CA ASN A 7 -3.21 -1.43 -6.19
C ASN A 7 -3.16 -1.86 -4.73
N THR A 8 -2.85 -3.13 -4.51
CA THR A 8 -2.42 -3.65 -3.22
C THR A 8 -0.93 -3.92 -3.29
N ILE A 9 -0.15 -3.20 -2.50
CA ILE A 9 1.30 -3.37 -2.36
C ILE A 9 1.54 -3.78 -0.91
N ALA A 10 1.90 -5.04 -0.71
CA ALA A 10 2.04 -5.64 0.60
C ALA A 10 3.40 -6.32 0.75
N ALA A 11 4.16 -5.90 1.75
CA ALA A 11 5.46 -6.46 2.07
C ALA A 11 5.38 -7.23 3.39
N TYR A 12 4.94 -8.47 3.34
CA TYR A 12 4.98 -9.40 4.46
C TYR A 12 6.15 -10.35 4.29
N TYR A 13 6.98 -10.44 5.31
CA TYR A 13 8.03 -11.44 5.33
C TYR A 13 7.44 -12.79 5.70
N GLY A 14 7.57 -13.76 4.82
CA GLY A 14 7.35 -15.16 5.16
C GLY A 14 8.35 -15.56 6.25
N TYR A 15 7.85 -16.17 7.32
CA TYR A 15 8.66 -16.73 8.39
C TYR A 15 9.26 -18.07 7.97
N PRO A 16 10.36 -18.48 8.50
CA PRO A 16 11.64 -17.81 8.74
C PRO A 16 12.67 -18.30 7.74
N TYR A 17 13.00 -17.54 6.76
CA TYR A 17 14.24 -17.84 6.06
C TYR A 17 15.43 -17.37 6.90
N THR A 18 15.63 -18.06 8.01
CA THR A 18 16.84 -17.95 8.82
C THR A 18 18.11 -18.28 8.04
N ASN A 19 17.98 -18.82 6.84
CA ASN A 19 19.10 -19.18 5.96
C ASN A 19 19.30 -18.24 4.78
N LEU A 20 18.44 -17.27 4.59
CA LEU A 20 18.88 -16.10 3.88
C LEU A 20 19.83 -15.37 4.82
N ASN A 21 21.06 -15.78 4.77
CA ASN A 21 22.19 -14.98 5.11
C ASN A 21 22.18 -13.76 4.20
N ILE A 22 21.25 -12.90 4.41
CA ILE A 22 21.31 -11.52 4.00
C ILE A 22 22.29 -10.91 4.98
N HIS A 23 23.50 -11.47 4.91
CA HIS A 23 24.63 -11.01 5.66
C HIS A 23 24.80 -9.56 5.36
N ASN A 24 24.80 -8.78 6.39
CA ASN A 24 25.01 -7.37 6.37
C ASN A 24 24.00 -6.56 5.54
N ASN A 25 22.89 -7.13 5.15
CA ASN A 25 21.79 -6.32 4.73
C ASN A 25 21.07 -5.80 5.97
N ILE A 26 21.67 -4.83 6.53
CA ILE A 26 21.09 -3.76 7.35
C ILE A 26 19.66 -3.45 6.91
N LEU A 27 19.33 -3.83 5.72
CA LEU A 27 18.20 -3.39 4.97
C LEU A 27 16.97 -4.30 5.05
N ALA A 28 17.12 -5.54 5.45
CA ALA A 28 15.94 -6.41 5.56
C ALA A 28 14.94 -5.85 6.56
N ASP A 29 15.43 -5.12 7.55
CA ASP A 29 14.61 -4.51 8.57
C ASP A 29 14.14 -3.10 8.22
N ASP A 30 14.74 -2.42 7.26
CA ASP A 30 14.48 -1.02 6.96
C ASP A 30 13.87 -0.77 5.58
N VAL A 31 13.61 -1.82 4.80
CA VAL A 31 13.07 -1.64 3.45
C VAL A 31 11.55 -1.48 3.48
N ALA A 32 11.08 -0.30 3.11
CA ALA A 32 9.67 -0.04 2.87
C ALA A 32 9.18 -0.81 1.64
N ALA A 33 7.88 -1.16 1.61
CA ALA A 33 7.22 -1.72 0.43
C ALA A 33 7.28 -0.77 -0.77
N VAL A 34 7.23 0.53 -0.48
CA VAL A 34 7.37 1.60 -1.46
C VAL A 34 8.36 2.63 -0.92
N TYR A 35 9.41 2.84 -1.64
CA TYR A 35 10.40 3.87 -1.35
C TYR A 35 10.51 4.84 -2.52
N ILE A 36 10.15 6.09 -2.28
CA ILE A 36 10.19 7.16 -3.27
C ILE A 36 11.35 8.07 -2.90
N ASN A 37 12.32 8.20 -3.78
CA ASN A 37 13.38 9.14 -3.59
C ASN A 37 13.59 9.99 -4.85
N ASN A 38 14.06 11.22 -4.66
CA ASN A 38 14.41 12.13 -5.72
C ASN A 38 15.83 12.70 -5.44
N LEU A 39 16.80 11.81 -5.44
CA LEU A 39 18.21 12.12 -5.19
C LEU A 39 18.98 12.46 -6.48
N SER A 40 18.27 12.62 -7.59
CA SER A 40 18.90 12.89 -8.89
C SER A 40 19.63 14.22 -8.87
N LYS A 41 20.90 14.20 -9.23
CA LYS A 41 21.72 15.40 -9.42
C LYS A 41 21.29 16.25 -10.64
N ASN A 42 20.37 15.73 -11.46
CA ASN A 42 19.96 16.33 -12.72
C ASN A 42 18.71 17.19 -12.63
N ASN A 43 18.24 17.49 -11.40
CA ASN A 43 17.04 18.30 -11.17
C ASN A 43 15.80 17.80 -11.92
N ALA A 44 15.72 16.50 -12.17
CA ALA A 44 14.59 15.91 -12.86
C ALA A 44 13.37 15.85 -11.95
N LYS A 45 12.24 16.34 -12.41
CA LYS A 45 10.99 16.28 -11.67
C LYS A 45 10.47 14.85 -11.58
N THR A 46 10.21 14.41 -10.36
CA THR A 46 9.52 13.14 -10.07
C THR A 46 8.07 13.44 -9.74
N ASN A 47 7.17 12.79 -10.45
CA ASN A 47 5.73 12.91 -10.22
C ASN A 47 5.16 11.51 -9.96
N THR A 48 4.52 11.32 -8.80
CA THR A 48 3.90 10.06 -8.41
C THR A 48 2.48 10.28 -7.91
N SER A 49 1.59 9.35 -8.22
CA SER A 49 0.21 9.38 -7.73
C SER A 49 -0.21 8.00 -7.28
N PHE A 50 -0.77 7.91 -6.09
CA PHE A 50 -1.39 6.72 -5.52
C PHE A 50 -2.83 7.07 -5.16
N SER A 51 -3.78 6.39 -5.79
CA SER A 51 -5.21 6.60 -5.56
C SER A 51 -5.89 5.27 -5.29
N ASN A 52 -6.66 5.22 -4.21
CA ASN A 52 -7.40 4.03 -3.79
C ASN A 52 -6.49 2.79 -3.63
N CYS A 53 -5.27 2.98 -3.14
CA CYS A 53 -4.31 1.90 -2.97
C CYS A 53 -4.23 1.43 -1.53
N ILE A 54 -3.73 0.21 -1.33
CA ILE A 54 -3.28 -0.29 -0.03
C ILE A 54 -1.76 -0.41 -0.10
N ILE A 55 -1.06 0.24 0.82
CA ILE A 55 0.39 0.10 1.01
C ILE A 55 0.62 -0.30 2.45
N THR A 56 0.97 -1.56 2.67
CA THR A 56 1.08 -2.15 4.00
C THR A 56 2.15 -3.24 4.06
N GLY A 57 2.33 -3.81 5.23
CA GLY A 57 3.28 -4.91 5.45
C GLY A 57 3.59 -5.11 6.92
N GLY A 58 4.58 -5.91 7.21
CA GLY A 58 5.01 -6.22 8.58
C GLY A 58 5.82 -5.13 9.27
N ARG A 59 6.05 -3.99 8.62
CA ARG A 59 6.87 -2.90 9.16
C ARG A 59 6.04 -1.72 9.62
N LYS A 60 6.66 -0.89 10.49
CA LYS A 60 6.04 0.37 10.93
C LYS A 60 5.81 1.30 9.73
N ASN A 61 6.83 1.47 8.88
CA ASN A 61 6.77 2.33 7.71
C ASN A 61 6.95 1.51 6.42
N ASN A 62 5.86 1.29 5.70
CA ASN A 62 5.85 0.60 4.41
C ASN A 62 5.81 1.55 3.21
N LEU A 63 5.61 2.83 3.44
CA LEU A 63 5.76 3.89 2.46
C LEU A 63 6.72 4.93 3.02
N VAL A 64 7.79 5.18 2.28
CA VAL A 64 8.77 6.22 2.62
C VAL A 64 8.92 7.16 1.44
N VAL A 65 8.73 8.44 1.69
CA VAL A 65 8.97 9.52 0.71
C VAL A 65 10.19 10.31 1.16
N ALA A 66 11.33 10.00 0.56
CA ALA A 66 12.62 10.63 0.85
C ALA A 66 12.98 11.61 -0.26
N THR A 67 12.41 12.79 -0.22
CA THR A 67 12.61 13.81 -1.25
C THR A 67 13.23 15.08 -0.65
N PRO A 68 14.55 15.12 -0.49
CA PRO A 68 15.23 16.27 0.10
C PRO A 68 15.09 17.56 -0.72
N LEU A 69 14.64 17.46 -1.97
CA LEU A 69 14.41 18.59 -2.87
C LEU A 69 12.93 18.63 -3.24
N SER A 70 12.12 19.22 -2.35
CA SER A 70 10.67 19.37 -2.53
C SER A 70 10.27 20.02 -3.87
N ASP A 71 11.08 20.92 -4.40
CA ASP A 71 10.82 21.62 -5.66
C ASP A 71 10.81 20.68 -6.90
N TYR A 72 11.39 19.49 -6.75
CA TYR A 72 11.50 18.51 -7.82
C TYR A 72 10.62 17.27 -7.60
N TYR A 73 9.81 17.28 -6.54
CA TYR A 73 8.86 16.21 -6.26
C TYR A 73 7.43 16.72 -6.27
N GLU A 74 6.56 16.02 -6.96
CA GLU A 74 5.13 16.22 -6.94
C GLU A 74 4.46 14.89 -6.62
N GLY A 75 3.96 14.75 -5.40
CA GLY A 75 3.25 13.58 -4.91
C GLY A 75 1.76 13.83 -4.81
N ARG A 76 0.96 12.79 -4.99
CA ARG A 76 -0.47 12.78 -4.68
C ARG A 76 -0.86 11.43 -4.11
N PHE A 77 -1.43 11.46 -2.90
CA PHE A 77 -1.91 10.27 -2.21
C PHE A 77 -3.34 10.52 -1.77
N GLU A 78 -4.30 9.78 -2.34
CA GLU A 78 -5.72 10.05 -2.12
C GLU A 78 -6.53 8.76 -2.01
N GLY A 79 -7.33 8.66 -0.93
CA GLY A 79 -8.21 7.50 -0.71
C GLY A 79 -7.46 6.18 -0.45
N ASN A 80 -6.27 6.25 0.14
CA ASN A 80 -5.43 5.08 0.37
C ASN A 80 -5.50 4.60 1.81
N TYR A 81 -5.23 3.30 2.01
CA TYR A 81 -4.84 2.75 3.30
C TYR A 81 -3.31 2.60 3.35
N LEU A 82 -2.66 3.28 4.30
CA LEU A 82 -1.21 3.44 4.35
C LEU A 82 -0.65 3.02 5.71
N ARG A 83 0.27 2.09 5.72
CA ARG A 83 1.10 1.80 6.91
C ARG A 83 2.39 2.61 6.83
N THR A 84 2.32 3.81 7.35
CA THR A 84 3.43 4.77 7.44
C THR A 84 3.10 5.82 8.50
N ASP A 85 4.08 6.58 8.94
CA ASP A 85 3.83 7.83 9.65
C ASP A 85 3.06 8.78 8.71
N SER A 86 2.36 9.77 9.28
CA SER A 86 1.54 10.69 8.48
C SER A 86 2.38 11.37 7.38
N LEU A 87 1.83 11.40 6.18
CA LEU A 87 2.39 12.16 5.07
C LEU A 87 2.03 13.65 5.23
N ASP A 88 2.83 14.52 4.63
CA ASP A 88 2.53 15.95 4.56
C ASP A 88 1.16 16.16 3.87
N GLU A 89 0.28 16.97 4.48
CA GLU A 89 -1.06 17.27 3.98
C GLU A 89 -1.07 17.89 2.57
N VAL A 90 0.03 18.51 2.16
CA VAL A 90 0.20 19.02 0.80
C VAL A 90 0.10 17.92 -0.24
N TYR A 91 0.50 16.69 0.12
CA TYR A 91 0.54 15.54 -0.78
C TYR A 91 -0.59 14.54 -0.52
N ALA A 92 -1.27 14.62 0.62
CA ALA A 92 -2.14 13.55 1.11
C ALA A 92 -3.54 14.05 1.41
N LYS A 93 -4.57 13.37 0.86
CA LYS A 93 -5.99 13.64 1.14
C LYS A 93 -6.75 12.35 1.37
N ASN A 94 -7.63 12.36 2.35
CA ASN A 94 -8.60 11.28 2.58
C ASN A 94 -7.93 9.89 2.72
N ASN A 95 -6.70 9.84 3.23
CA ASN A 95 -6.04 8.57 3.50
C ASN A 95 -6.36 8.08 4.90
N VAL A 96 -6.41 6.78 5.06
CA VAL A 96 -6.46 6.10 6.37
C VAL A 96 -5.06 5.57 6.67
N TYR A 97 -4.55 5.93 7.83
CA TYR A 97 -3.25 5.47 8.30
C TYR A 97 -3.42 4.26 9.20
N ALA A 98 -2.57 3.25 8.98
CA ALA A 98 -2.62 2.03 9.75
C ALA A 98 -2.30 2.28 11.23
N SER A 99 -3.13 1.71 12.09
CA SER A 99 -2.89 1.62 13.52
C SER A 99 -2.18 0.31 13.87
N ASP A 100 -1.47 0.26 14.99
CA ASP A 100 -0.89 -0.98 15.51
C ASP A 100 -1.95 -1.99 15.94
N SER A 101 -3.19 -1.53 16.15
CA SER A 101 -4.35 -2.37 16.45
C SER A 101 -4.99 -2.99 15.20
N ASP A 102 -4.60 -2.58 13.99
CA ASP A 102 -5.18 -3.08 12.74
C ASP A 102 -4.66 -4.49 12.45
N SER A 103 -5.37 -5.49 12.94
CA SER A 103 -5.00 -6.90 12.81
C SER A 103 -5.56 -7.57 11.54
N CYS A 104 -6.58 -6.99 10.92
CA CYS A 104 -7.39 -7.64 9.90
C CYS A 104 -7.56 -6.79 8.64
N VAL A 105 -6.46 -6.49 7.93
CA VAL A 105 -6.57 -5.81 6.62
C VAL A 105 -7.04 -6.79 5.56
N PHE A 106 -6.49 -7.99 5.54
CA PHE A 106 -6.74 -9.05 4.57
C PHE A 106 -7.24 -10.32 5.23
N ARG A 107 -7.93 -11.16 4.45
CA ARG A 107 -8.46 -12.44 4.93
C ARG A 107 -7.38 -13.37 5.44
N ASN A 108 -6.24 -13.43 4.77
CA ASN A 108 -5.13 -14.26 5.19
C ASN A 108 -3.80 -13.69 4.76
N ILE A 109 -2.96 -13.40 5.75
CA ILE A 109 -1.56 -13.00 5.55
C ILE A 109 -0.59 -13.98 6.22
N TYR A 110 -1.10 -15.09 6.78
CA TYR A 110 -0.30 -16.05 7.49
C TYR A 110 0.26 -17.12 6.55
N TYR A 111 1.51 -17.40 6.77
CA TYR A 111 2.22 -18.51 6.18
C TYR A 111 1.75 -19.82 6.82
N LEU A 112 1.09 -20.67 6.06
CA LEU A 112 0.83 -22.04 6.50
C LEU A 112 2.04 -22.90 6.19
N TYR A 113 2.58 -23.44 7.27
CA TYR A 113 3.80 -24.24 7.38
C TYR A 113 3.93 -25.35 6.31
N LYS A 114 5.07 -25.36 5.68
CA LYS A 114 5.80 -26.41 4.94
C LYS A 114 5.73 -26.47 3.42
N GLU A 115 4.68 -26.08 2.72
CA GLU A 115 4.69 -26.32 1.27
C GLU A 115 4.07 -25.23 0.40
N TYR A 116 3.19 -24.37 0.92
CA TYR A 116 2.52 -23.34 0.12
C TYR A 116 2.40 -22.01 0.86
N HIS A 117 2.92 -20.96 0.22
CA HIS A 117 2.65 -19.61 0.65
C HIS A 117 1.25 -19.21 0.16
N TYR A 118 0.25 -19.23 1.01
CA TYR A 118 -1.07 -18.80 0.65
C TYR A 118 -1.36 -17.44 1.28
N TYR A 119 -1.27 -16.40 0.47
CA TYR A 119 -1.73 -15.08 0.84
C TYR A 119 -3.06 -14.82 0.16
N ASP A 120 -4.08 -14.47 0.93
CA ASP A 120 -5.36 -14.01 0.42
C ASP A 120 -5.49 -12.51 0.70
N PHE A 121 -5.18 -11.71 -0.30
CA PHE A 121 -5.27 -10.26 -0.23
C PHE A 121 -6.68 -9.70 -0.48
N ARG A 122 -7.70 -10.54 -0.51
CA ARG A 122 -9.08 -10.07 -0.39
C ARG A 122 -9.27 -9.48 1.00
N LEU A 123 -10.10 -8.44 1.07
CA LEU A 123 -10.31 -7.72 2.33
C LEU A 123 -11.03 -8.58 3.36
N ASP A 124 -10.62 -8.45 4.61
CA ASP A 124 -11.35 -8.97 5.75
C ASP A 124 -12.63 -8.18 5.99
N SER A 125 -13.60 -8.80 6.66
CA SER A 125 -14.86 -8.14 7.05
C SER A 125 -14.67 -6.91 7.93
N LEU A 126 -13.59 -6.86 8.70
CA LEU A 126 -13.22 -5.75 9.58
C LEU A 126 -12.12 -4.86 8.99
N SER A 127 -11.80 -5.03 7.72
CA SER A 127 -10.69 -4.29 7.09
C SER A 127 -10.92 -2.78 7.13
N PRO A 128 -9.95 -2.00 7.66
CA PRO A 128 -10.01 -0.54 7.65
C PRO A 128 -9.86 0.06 6.25
N ALA A 129 -9.52 -0.75 5.24
CA ALA A 129 -9.43 -0.33 3.85
C ALA A 129 -10.78 -0.33 3.12
N ARG A 130 -11.88 -0.71 3.81
CA ARG A 130 -13.22 -0.75 3.22
C ARG A 130 -13.84 0.64 3.14
N GLY A 131 -14.41 0.96 1.97
CA GLY A 131 -15.22 2.17 1.74
C GLY A 131 -14.47 3.49 1.83
N ILE A 132 -13.14 3.48 1.80
CA ILE A 132 -12.31 4.69 1.94
C ILE A 132 -11.87 5.27 0.61
N GLY A 133 -12.04 4.54 -0.48
CA GLY A 133 -11.56 4.94 -1.79
C GLY A 133 -12.39 6.11 -2.37
N ASP A 134 -11.72 6.88 -3.21
CA ASP A 134 -12.35 7.96 -3.98
C ASP A 134 -13.27 7.39 -5.07
N SER A 135 -14.53 7.83 -5.04
CA SER A 135 -15.57 7.35 -5.96
C SER A 135 -15.35 7.84 -7.40
N ILE A 136 -14.75 8.99 -7.59
CA ILE A 136 -14.47 9.55 -8.94
C ILE A 136 -13.40 8.72 -9.62
N VAL A 137 -12.38 8.33 -8.87
CA VAL A 137 -11.32 7.42 -9.36
C VAL A 137 -11.94 6.07 -9.75
N ALA A 138 -12.84 5.53 -8.94
CA ALA A 138 -13.51 4.26 -9.21
C ALA A 138 -14.39 4.26 -10.47
N LEU A 139 -14.93 5.41 -10.88
CA LEU A 139 -15.67 5.50 -12.14
C LEU A 139 -14.82 5.12 -13.37
N SER A 140 -13.53 5.39 -13.33
CA SER A 140 -12.61 5.02 -14.41
C SER A 140 -12.18 3.55 -14.33
N TYR A 141 -12.39 2.89 -13.19
CA TYR A 141 -12.02 1.50 -12.91
C TYR A 141 -13.18 0.78 -12.24
N PRO A 142 -14.30 0.54 -12.94
CA PRO A 142 -15.57 0.14 -12.34
C PRO A 142 -15.61 -1.29 -11.80
N GLN A 143 -14.57 -2.08 -12.07
CA GLN A 143 -14.45 -3.45 -11.59
C GLN A 143 -13.15 -3.65 -10.81
N ASP A 144 -13.20 -4.55 -9.86
CA ASP A 144 -12.05 -5.02 -9.13
C ASP A 144 -11.28 -6.10 -9.91
N ARG A 145 -10.19 -6.61 -9.33
CA ARG A 145 -9.39 -7.68 -9.94
C ARG A 145 -10.17 -8.99 -10.14
N ALA A 146 -11.21 -9.25 -9.35
CA ALA A 146 -12.05 -10.44 -9.46
C ALA A 146 -13.26 -10.24 -10.40
N GLY A 147 -13.42 -9.04 -10.97
CA GLY A 147 -14.55 -8.70 -11.82
C GLY A 147 -15.76 -8.16 -11.06
N ASN A 148 -15.67 -8.00 -9.74
CA ASN A 148 -16.76 -7.43 -8.96
C ASN A 148 -16.90 -5.94 -9.22
N ARG A 149 -18.14 -5.47 -9.32
CA ARG A 149 -18.40 -4.03 -9.49
C ARG A 149 -18.00 -3.27 -8.22
N ARG A 150 -17.25 -2.17 -8.40
CA ARG A 150 -16.91 -1.28 -7.31
C ARG A 150 -18.14 -0.53 -6.82
N LYS A 151 -18.21 -0.36 -5.50
CA LYS A 151 -19.30 0.33 -4.81
C LYS A 151 -19.21 1.85 -5.02
N GLN A 152 -20.26 2.55 -4.62
CA GLN A 152 -20.26 4.03 -4.59
C GLN A 152 -19.13 4.58 -3.72
N TYR A 153 -18.88 3.94 -2.58
CA TYR A 153 -17.71 4.15 -1.73
C TYR A 153 -16.83 2.92 -1.89
N PRO A 154 -15.87 2.95 -2.84
CA PRO A 154 -15.09 1.78 -3.17
C PRO A 154 -14.10 1.47 -2.07
N ASP A 155 -13.74 0.22 -1.99
CA ASP A 155 -12.67 -0.21 -1.12
C ASP A 155 -11.32 0.20 -1.73
N ALA A 156 -10.33 0.49 -0.89
CA ALA A 156 -8.96 0.63 -1.36
C ALA A 156 -8.37 -0.73 -1.72
N GLY A 157 -7.41 -0.72 -2.65
CA GLY A 157 -6.74 -1.93 -3.11
C GLY A 157 -7.37 -2.57 -4.34
N CYS A 158 -6.87 -3.75 -4.67
CA CYS A 158 -7.22 -4.45 -5.90
C CYS A 158 -8.52 -5.26 -5.82
N TYR A 159 -9.09 -5.45 -4.65
CA TYR A 159 -10.34 -6.19 -4.43
C TYR A 159 -11.38 -5.36 -3.70
N GLU A 160 -12.63 -5.50 -4.09
CA GLU A 160 -13.78 -5.10 -3.29
C GLU A 160 -14.12 -6.21 -2.28
N TYR A 161 -14.51 -5.81 -1.08
CA TYR A 161 -15.06 -6.73 -0.10
C TYR A 161 -16.46 -7.19 -0.53
N ILE A 162 -16.64 -8.48 -0.64
CA ILE A 162 -17.93 -9.12 -0.92
C ILE A 162 -18.33 -9.90 0.33
N GLU A 163 -19.51 -9.62 0.80
CA GLU A 163 -20.16 -10.41 1.86
C GLU A 163 -20.47 -11.83 1.31
N GLU A 164 -20.03 -12.85 2.04
CA GLU A 164 -20.31 -14.26 1.70
C GLU A 164 -21.60 -14.72 2.37
#